data_77de3b6ce337dd6ccaf134daf4003a6e
#
_entry.id   77de3b6ce337dd6ccaf134daf4003a6e
#
_cell.length_a   1.000
_cell.length_b   1.000
_cell.length_c   1.000
_cell.angle_alpha   90.00
_cell.angle_beta   90.00
_cell.angle_gamma   90.00
#
_symmetry.space_group_name_H-M   'P 1'
#
loop_
_entity.id
_entity.type
_entity.pdbx_description
1 polymer ?
#
loop_
_entity_poly.entity_id
_entity_poly.type
_entity_poly.pdbx_seq_one_letter_code
_entity_poly.pdbx_strand_id
1 'polypeptide(L)'
;MKLPRLEIKNLKVKAKNLQGLQILHLSDLHINKKTKVEDINNLVSFCSKLKYDFLALTGDIIDCKPDKIIPQLEALNLLKEVFYISGNHDLFYGIKKLKALLSNFTFLDNKTTFIRYQNKDIALAGISDRFSKFFRVKREEKKVFEFLKSNEDSIFLAHQPKDYSLAIKSNTKLFLCGHTHGGQIFPFHYFVRLFQPFLAGIFYKKDTCIYVNKGLGTWGIDFRYKADSEITLLKLI
;
A
#
# COMPACT_ATOMS: atom_id res chain seq x y z
N MET A 1 -15.79 -11.54 2.84
CA MET A 1 -15.00 -10.55 3.64
C MET A 1 -15.92 -9.44 4.12
N LYS A 2 -15.99 -9.18 5.43
CA LYS A 2 -16.77 -8.04 5.94
C LYS A 2 -15.95 -6.78 5.80
N LEU A 3 -16.45 -5.78 5.07
CA LEU A 3 -15.76 -4.50 4.93
C LEU A 3 -15.74 -3.76 6.27
N PRO A 4 -14.59 -3.21 6.69
CA PRO A 4 -14.51 -2.34 7.85
C PRO A 4 -15.17 -0.99 7.57
N ARG A 5 -15.39 -0.22 8.63
CA ARG A 5 -15.77 1.18 8.49
C ARG A 5 -14.61 1.96 7.86
N LEU A 6 -14.94 2.90 6.95
CA LEU A 6 -13.95 3.83 6.40
C LEU A 6 -13.31 4.65 7.52
N GLU A 7 -11.99 4.64 7.62
CA GLU A 7 -11.25 5.55 8.45
C GLU A 7 -10.84 6.79 7.62
N ILE A 8 -11.11 7.98 8.14
CA ILE A 8 -10.63 9.24 7.54
C ILE A 8 -9.50 9.77 8.42
N LYS A 9 -8.31 9.96 7.85
CA LYS A 9 -7.13 10.49 8.55
C LYS A 9 -6.65 11.78 7.90
N ASN A 10 -6.56 12.83 8.69
CA ASN A 10 -5.91 14.07 8.26
C ASN A 10 -4.41 13.96 8.54
N LEU A 11 -3.60 14.03 7.50
CA LEU A 11 -2.14 13.95 7.60
C LEU A 11 -1.54 15.34 7.40
N LYS A 12 -0.83 15.83 8.40
CA LYS A 12 -0.03 17.05 8.28
C LYS A 12 1.22 16.75 7.47
N VAL A 13 1.33 17.33 6.27
CA VAL A 13 2.50 17.17 5.41
C VAL A 13 3.19 18.51 5.21
N LYS A 14 4.52 18.54 5.36
CA LYS A 14 5.32 19.74 5.12
C LYS A 14 5.61 19.92 3.63
N ALA A 15 4.55 20.00 2.83
CA ALA A 15 4.60 20.10 1.38
C ALA A 15 3.38 20.82 0.83
N LYS A 16 3.57 22.07 0.45
CA LYS A 16 2.47 22.93 -0.04
C LYS A 16 1.73 22.35 -1.23
N ASN A 17 2.44 21.69 -2.14
CA ASN A 17 1.85 21.12 -3.34
C ASN A 17 1.05 19.84 -3.10
N LEU A 18 1.20 19.21 -1.91
CA LEU A 18 0.43 18.03 -1.51
C LEU A 18 -0.84 18.37 -0.73
N GLN A 19 -1.01 19.63 -0.29
CA GLN A 19 -2.17 20.01 0.50
C GLN A 19 -3.47 19.89 -0.31
N GLY A 20 -4.47 19.29 0.31
CA GLY A 20 -5.77 19.00 -0.28
C GLY A 20 -5.85 17.66 -1.02
N LEU A 21 -4.72 17.02 -1.33
CA LEU A 21 -4.68 15.70 -1.99
C LEU A 21 -5.39 14.65 -1.12
N GLN A 22 -6.23 13.85 -1.73
CA GLN A 22 -6.95 12.76 -1.10
C GLN A 22 -6.52 11.42 -1.67
N ILE A 23 -5.98 10.55 -0.82
CA ILE A 23 -5.46 9.24 -1.21
C ILE A 23 -6.30 8.15 -0.54
N LEU A 24 -6.92 7.28 -1.33
CA LEU A 24 -7.49 6.06 -0.77
C LEU A 24 -6.36 5.04 -0.61
N HIS A 25 -6.12 4.60 0.63
CA HIS A 25 -5.04 3.68 0.95
C HIS A 25 -5.58 2.32 1.35
N LEU A 26 -5.26 1.32 0.58
CA LEU A 26 -5.49 -0.09 0.83
C LEU A 26 -4.15 -0.84 0.94
N SER A 27 -4.14 -1.89 1.73
CA SER A 27 -2.98 -2.79 1.88
C SER A 27 -3.43 -4.17 2.32
N ASP A 28 -2.60 -5.17 2.06
CA ASP A 28 -2.72 -6.50 2.66
C ASP A 28 -4.13 -7.10 2.52
N LEU A 29 -4.60 -7.24 1.28
CA LEU A 29 -5.93 -7.80 0.98
C LEU A 29 -5.99 -9.30 1.23
N HIS A 30 -4.88 -10.02 1.02
CA HIS A 30 -4.73 -11.46 1.19
C HIS A 30 -5.87 -12.29 0.58
N ILE A 31 -6.25 -11.92 -0.66
CA ILE A 31 -7.27 -12.63 -1.43
C ILE A 31 -6.84 -14.07 -1.65
N ASN A 32 -7.69 -15.02 -1.25
CA ASN A 32 -7.43 -16.45 -1.35
C ASN A 32 -8.69 -17.20 -1.81
N LYS A 33 -8.61 -18.51 -1.88
CA LYS A 33 -9.70 -19.38 -2.36
C LYS A 33 -11.01 -19.28 -1.56
N LYS A 34 -10.94 -18.80 -0.30
CA LYS A 34 -12.12 -18.61 0.56
C LYS A 34 -12.79 -17.26 0.31
N THR A 35 -12.07 -16.30 -0.29
CA THR A 35 -12.59 -14.98 -0.62
C THR A 35 -13.62 -15.10 -1.73
N LYS A 36 -14.85 -14.68 -1.50
CA LYS A 36 -15.90 -14.71 -2.51
C LYS A 36 -15.73 -13.55 -3.50
N VAL A 37 -16.11 -13.75 -4.75
CA VAL A 37 -16.12 -12.68 -5.77
C VAL A 37 -17.00 -11.51 -5.31
N GLU A 38 -18.13 -11.83 -4.65
CA GLU A 38 -19.04 -10.83 -4.09
C GLU A 38 -18.35 -9.91 -3.06
N ASP A 39 -17.44 -10.45 -2.24
CA ASP A 39 -16.65 -9.63 -1.29
C ASP A 39 -15.82 -8.58 -2.02
N ILE A 40 -15.21 -8.95 -3.16
CA ILE A 40 -14.41 -8.04 -3.96
C ILE A 40 -15.29 -7.03 -4.69
N ASN A 41 -16.44 -7.47 -5.26
CA ASN A 41 -17.40 -6.56 -5.86
C ASN A 41 -17.91 -5.52 -4.86
N ASN A 42 -18.17 -5.93 -3.61
CA ASN A 42 -18.56 -5.02 -2.53
C ASN A 42 -17.45 -4.02 -2.20
N LEU A 43 -16.17 -4.46 -2.16
CA LEU A 43 -15.02 -3.58 -1.97
C LEU A 43 -14.91 -2.57 -3.10
N VAL A 44 -14.98 -3.00 -4.35
CA VAL A 44 -14.92 -2.14 -5.54
C VAL A 44 -16.06 -1.13 -5.54
N SER A 45 -17.30 -1.59 -5.29
CA SER A 45 -18.47 -0.72 -5.17
C SER A 45 -18.35 0.29 -4.02
N PHE A 46 -17.74 -0.12 -2.91
CA PHE A 46 -17.48 0.79 -1.79
C PHE A 46 -16.47 1.86 -2.19
N CYS A 47 -15.33 1.48 -2.78
CA CYS A 47 -14.30 2.42 -3.22
C CYS A 47 -14.82 3.38 -4.29
N SER A 48 -15.66 2.93 -5.23
CA SER A 48 -16.20 3.76 -6.32
C SER A 48 -17.12 4.90 -5.85
N LYS A 49 -17.68 4.80 -4.65
CA LYS A 49 -18.51 5.84 -4.02
C LYS A 49 -17.70 6.94 -3.32
N LEU A 50 -16.41 6.72 -3.14
CA LEU A 50 -15.52 7.66 -2.45
C LEU A 50 -14.90 8.65 -3.46
N LYS A 51 -14.67 9.87 -3.00
CA LYS A 51 -13.88 10.85 -3.74
C LYS A 51 -12.44 10.77 -3.28
N TYR A 52 -11.54 10.47 -4.20
CA TYR A 52 -10.09 10.47 -3.98
C TYR A 52 -9.39 10.78 -5.31
N ASP A 53 -8.16 11.26 -5.23
CA ASP A 53 -7.37 11.61 -6.41
C ASP A 53 -6.68 10.38 -6.99
N PHE A 54 -6.23 9.45 -6.12
CA PHE A 54 -5.74 8.14 -6.52
C PHE A 54 -5.83 7.11 -5.38
N LEU A 55 -5.74 5.83 -5.73
CA LEU A 55 -5.69 4.72 -4.80
C LEU A 55 -4.25 4.20 -4.69
N ALA A 56 -3.69 4.24 -3.49
CA ALA A 56 -2.43 3.57 -3.17
C ALA A 56 -2.70 2.16 -2.64
N LEU A 57 -2.14 1.14 -3.29
CA LEU A 57 -2.24 -0.26 -2.86
C LEU A 57 -0.83 -0.77 -2.53
N THR A 58 -0.57 -0.95 -1.23
CA THR A 58 0.79 -1.18 -0.72
C THR A 58 1.11 -2.64 -0.44
N GLY A 59 0.74 -3.53 -1.39
CA GLY A 59 1.18 -4.91 -1.43
C GLY A 59 0.27 -5.92 -0.76
N ASP A 60 0.66 -7.18 -0.89
CA ASP A 60 0.00 -8.37 -0.36
C ASP A 60 -1.48 -8.47 -0.77
N ILE A 61 -1.70 -8.37 -2.10
CA ILE A 61 -3.04 -8.56 -2.68
C ILE A 61 -3.49 -10.01 -2.53
N ILE A 62 -2.60 -10.98 -2.76
CA ILE A 62 -2.93 -12.40 -2.87
C ILE A 62 -2.28 -13.25 -1.80
N ASP A 63 -2.99 -14.31 -1.39
CA ASP A 63 -2.50 -15.35 -0.48
C ASP A 63 -2.66 -16.76 -1.06
N CYS A 64 -2.67 -16.86 -2.38
CA CYS A 64 -2.60 -18.11 -3.16
C CYS A 64 -2.23 -17.79 -4.61
N LYS A 65 -1.93 -18.84 -5.42
CA LYS A 65 -1.63 -18.67 -6.84
C LYS A 65 -2.78 -17.95 -7.58
N PRO A 66 -2.50 -16.93 -8.41
CA PRO A 66 -3.51 -16.15 -9.12
C PRO A 66 -4.51 -16.99 -9.92
N ASP A 67 -4.07 -18.10 -10.53
CA ASP A 67 -4.93 -18.99 -11.30
C ASP A 67 -6.07 -19.63 -10.49
N LYS A 68 -6.02 -19.58 -9.17
CA LYS A 68 -7.06 -20.09 -8.27
C LYS A 68 -8.13 -19.08 -7.89
N ILE A 69 -7.92 -17.81 -8.27
CA ILE A 69 -8.75 -16.67 -7.87
C ILE A 69 -8.93 -15.66 -9.02
N ILE A 70 -8.95 -16.14 -10.28
CA ILE A 70 -9.09 -15.28 -11.45
C ILE A 70 -10.34 -14.38 -11.36
N PRO A 71 -11.56 -14.88 -11.05
CA PRO A 71 -12.74 -14.03 -10.96
C PRO A 71 -12.63 -12.93 -9.92
N GLN A 72 -11.96 -13.20 -8.78
CA GLN A 72 -11.71 -12.19 -7.73
C GLN A 72 -10.76 -11.10 -8.25
N LEU A 73 -9.72 -11.48 -9.00
CA LEU A 73 -8.76 -10.53 -9.55
C LEU A 73 -9.35 -9.70 -10.70
N GLU A 74 -10.19 -10.30 -11.53
CA GLU A 74 -10.93 -9.58 -12.57
C GLU A 74 -11.87 -8.54 -11.95
N ALA A 75 -12.60 -8.92 -10.89
CA ALA A 75 -13.42 -7.98 -10.14
C ALA A 75 -12.58 -6.86 -9.53
N LEU A 76 -11.43 -7.18 -8.91
CA LEU A 76 -10.53 -6.19 -8.33
C LEU A 76 -9.94 -5.24 -9.38
N ASN A 77 -9.70 -5.72 -10.61
CA ASN A 77 -9.19 -4.93 -11.73
C ASN A 77 -10.13 -3.80 -12.18
N LEU A 78 -11.37 -3.77 -11.67
CA LEU A 78 -12.32 -2.67 -11.90
C LEU A 78 -12.04 -1.43 -11.04
N LEU A 79 -11.16 -1.51 -10.03
CA LEU A 79 -10.68 -0.34 -9.30
C LEU A 79 -9.97 0.62 -10.26
N LYS A 80 -10.14 1.93 -10.04
CA LYS A 80 -9.59 2.98 -10.89
C LYS A 80 -8.47 3.75 -10.17
N GLU A 81 -7.60 4.37 -10.98
CA GLU A 81 -6.50 5.23 -10.51
C GLU A 81 -5.61 4.53 -9.46
N VAL A 82 -5.32 3.24 -9.69
CA VAL A 82 -4.56 2.43 -8.73
C VAL A 82 -3.08 2.48 -9.02
N PHE A 83 -2.31 2.96 -8.04
CA PHE A 83 -0.87 2.79 -7.98
C PHE A 83 -0.53 1.68 -6.99
N TYR A 84 0.14 0.66 -7.49
CA TYR A 84 0.40 -0.56 -6.75
C TYR A 84 1.90 -0.88 -6.66
N ILE A 85 2.33 -1.33 -5.51
CA ILE A 85 3.63 -1.99 -5.30
C ILE A 85 3.41 -3.38 -4.73
N SER A 86 4.29 -4.33 -5.05
CA SER A 86 4.17 -5.70 -4.57
C SER A 86 4.55 -5.84 -3.09
N GLY A 87 3.84 -6.72 -2.40
CA GLY A 87 4.24 -7.26 -1.12
C GLY A 87 4.97 -8.59 -1.25
N ASN A 88 5.36 -9.17 -0.11
CA ASN A 88 6.08 -10.45 -0.10
C ASN A 88 5.20 -11.64 -0.53
N HIS A 89 3.91 -11.64 -0.22
CA HIS A 89 2.99 -12.69 -0.68
C HIS A 89 2.78 -12.65 -2.19
N ASP A 90 2.67 -11.47 -2.79
CA ASP A 90 2.54 -11.32 -4.24
C ASP A 90 3.74 -11.89 -4.98
N LEU A 91 4.95 -11.66 -4.46
CA LEU A 91 6.18 -12.24 -4.99
C LEU A 91 6.20 -13.76 -4.84
N PHE A 92 5.77 -14.27 -3.68
CA PHE A 92 5.77 -15.69 -3.37
C PHE A 92 4.76 -16.47 -4.23
N TYR A 93 3.55 -15.93 -4.42
CA TYR A 93 2.47 -16.64 -5.11
C TYR A 93 2.44 -16.42 -6.62
N GLY A 94 3.12 -15.43 -7.16
CA GLY A 94 3.27 -15.28 -8.60
C GLY A 94 2.96 -13.88 -9.16
N ILE A 95 3.82 -12.95 -8.88
CA ILE A 95 3.71 -11.53 -9.28
C ILE A 95 3.53 -11.32 -10.80
N LYS A 96 4.15 -12.15 -11.65
CA LYS A 96 4.03 -12.01 -13.12
C LYS A 96 2.59 -12.23 -13.58
N LYS A 97 1.95 -13.28 -13.08
CA LYS A 97 0.56 -13.60 -13.42
C LYS A 97 -0.40 -12.59 -12.81
N LEU A 98 -0.14 -12.17 -11.56
CA LEU A 98 -0.91 -11.12 -10.90
C LEU A 98 -0.91 -9.83 -11.72
N LYS A 99 0.25 -9.39 -12.20
CA LYS A 99 0.37 -8.19 -13.04
C LYS A 99 -0.42 -8.31 -14.35
N ALA A 100 -0.43 -9.49 -14.97
CA ALA A 100 -1.17 -9.72 -16.19
C ALA A 100 -2.70 -9.63 -16.00
N LEU A 101 -3.21 -10.06 -14.83
CA LEU A 101 -4.63 -10.02 -14.49
C LEU A 101 -5.10 -8.65 -13.99
N LEU A 102 -4.20 -7.85 -13.41
CA LEU A 102 -4.49 -6.50 -12.91
C LEU A 102 -3.99 -5.43 -13.89
N SER A 103 -4.37 -5.55 -15.17
CA SER A 103 -3.87 -4.70 -16.25
C SER A 103 -4.22 -3.21 -16.13
N ASN A 104 -5.28 -2.87 -15.36
CA ASN A 104 -5.69 -1.49 -15.11
C ASN A 104 -4.88 -0.80 -14.00
N PHE A 105 -4.00 -1.56 -13.30
CA PHE A 105 -3.19 -0.99 -12.24
C PHE A 105 -1.86 -0.47 -12.78
N THR A 106 -1.43 0.67 -12.26
CA THR A 106 -0.08 1.19 -12.50
C THR A 106 0.90 0.57 -11.49
N PHE A 107 1.71 -0.37 -11.96
CA PHE A 107 2.71 -1.06 -11.13
C PHE A 107 3.97 -0.21 -10.95
N LEU A 108 4.27 0.13 -9.70
CA LEU A 108 5.39 1.00 -9.31
C LEU A 108 6.58 0.24 -8.71
N ASP A 109 6.64 -1.09 -8.80
CA ASP A 109 7.82 -1.82 -8.33
C ASP A 109 9.10 -1.30 -8.99
N ASN A 110 9.98 -0.64 -8.22
CA ASN A 110 11.22 0.00 -8.69
C ASN A 110 10.98 1.04 -9.80
N LYS A 111 9.83 1.68 -9.80
CA LYS A 111 9.45 2.68 -10.79
C LYS A 111 9.12 4.01 -10.14
N THR A 112 9.19 5.03 -10.97
CA THR A 112 8.91 6.41 -10.62
C THR A 112 7.98 7.02 -11.66
N THR A 113 7.12 7.92 -11.25
CA THR A 113 6.19 8.63 -12.12
C THR A 113 5.81 9.97 -11.53
N PHE A 114 5.09 10.77 -12.29
CA PHE A 114 4.43 11.96 -11.79
C PHE A 114 2.92 11.78 -11.88
N ILE A 115 2.21 12.29 -10.88
CA ILE A 115 0.76 12.43 -10.92
C ILE A 115 0.40 13.91 -11.03
N ARG A 116 -0.60 14.23 -11.85
CA ARG A 116 -1.06 15.60 -12.02
C ARG A 116 -2.12 15.96 -10.99
N TYR A 117 -1.84 16.95 -10.16
CA TYR A 117 -2.78 17.46 -9.15
C TYR A 117 -2.74 18.99 -9.13
N GLN A 118 -3.92 19.65 -9.29
CA GLN A 118 -4.05 21.10 -9.30
C GLN A 118 -3.00 21.83 -10.17
N ASN A 119 -2.79 21.34 -11.41
CA ASN A 119 -1.79 21.86 -12.36
C ASN A 119 -0.32 21.73 -11.93
N LYS A 120 -0.02 20.90 -10.93
CA LYS A 120 1.34 20.58 -10.48
C LYS A 120 1.64 19.11 -10.67
N ASP A 121 2.89 18.78 -10.91
CA ASP A 121 3.37 17.41 -11.00
C ASP A 121 3.92 16.97 -9.64
N ILE A 122 3.28 15.97 -9.04
CA ILE A 122 3.68 15.38 -7.78
C ILE A 122 4.47 14.11 -8.07
N ALA A 123 5.68 14.04 -7.55
CA ALA A 123 6.54 12.87 -7.71
C ALA A 123 6.00 11.68 -6.89
N LEU A 124 5.77 10.55 -7.56
CA LEU A 124 5.35 9.30 -6.95
C LEU A 124 6.34 8.20 -7.29
N ALA A 125 6.87 7.52 -6.30
CA ALA A 125 7.79 6.41 -6.48
C ALA A 125 7.36 5.19 -5.68
N GLY A 126 7.66 4.02 -6.21
CA GLY A 126 7.45 2.75 -5.53
C GLY A 126 8.68 1.86 -5.59
N ILE A 127 8.83 0.99 -4.62
CA ILE A 127 9.92 0.03 -4.57
C ILE A 127 9.36 -1.38 -4.35
N SER A 128 9.96 -2.38 -5.00
CA SER A 128 9.60 -3.78 -4.78
C SER A 128 9.89 -4.19 -3.34
N ASP A 129 9.14 -5.16 -2.81
CA ASP A 129 9.29 -5.61 -1.44
C ASP A 129 10.73 -6.10 -1.13
N ARG A 130 11.11 -6.06 0.13
CA ARG A 130 12.45 -6.45 0.61
C ARG A 130 12.76 -7.94 0.36
N PHE A 131 11.73 -8.79 0.25
CA PHE A 131 11.86 -10.20 -0.13
C PHE A 131 12.16 -10.43 -1.60
N SER A 132 12.08 -9.40 -2.45
CA SER A 132 12.34 -9.51 -3.90
C SER A 132 13.70 -10.14 -4.23
N LYS A 133 14.71 -9.93 -3.38
CA LYS A 133 16.03 -10.56 -3.50
C LYS A 133 15.98 -12.10 -3.54
N PHE A 134 15.06 -12.73 -2.81
CA PHE A 134 14.88 -14.18 -2.80
C PHE A 134 14.23 -14.70 -4.09
N PHE A 135 13.55 -13.82 -4.83
CA PHE A 135 12.91 -14.11 -6.11
C PHE A 135 13.72 -13.62 -7.31
N ARG A 136 15.01 -13.30 -7.11
CA ARG A 136 15.91 -12.76 -8.14
C ARG A 136 15.38 -11.47 -8.81
N VAL A 137 14.57 -10.71 -8.10
CA VAL A 137 14.12 -9.39 -8.51
C VAL A 137 15.02 -8.35 -7.86
N LYS A 138 15.75 -7.63 -8.68
CA LYS A 138 16.66 -6.57 -8.21
C LYS A 138 15.85 -5.41 -7.65
N ARG A 139 16.19 -4.93 -6.45
CA ARG A 139 15.66 -3.68 -5.92
C ARG A 139 16.50 -2.51 -6.43
N GLU A 140 15.84 -1.55 -7.04
CA GLU A 140 16.49 -0.37 -7.62
C GLU A 140 16.51 0.82 -6.61
N GLU A 141 17.02 0.56 -5.38
CA GLU A 141 17.01 1.54 -4.29
C GLU A 141 17.67 2.86 -4.68
N LYS A 142 18.81 2.81 -5.36
CA LYS A 142 19.53 4.01 -5.81
C LYS A 142 18.68 4.85 -6.76
N LYS A 143 18.05 4.23 -7.75
CA LYS A 143 17.19 4.90 -8.74
C LYS A 143 16.01 5.60 -8.05
N VAL A 144 15.31 4.88 -7.16
CA VAL A 144 14.17 5.41 -6.41
C VAL A 144 14.61 6.55 -5.49
N PHE A 145 15.73 6.38 -4.78
CA PHE A 145 16.31 7.39 -3.90
C PHE A 145 16.63 8.69 -4.63
N GLU A 146 17.37 8.62 -5.76
CA GLU A 146 17.75 9.80 -6.53
C GLU A 146 16.51 10.54 -7.06
N PHE A 147 15.52 9.81 -7.55
CA PHE A 147 14.26 10.42 -8.01
C PHE A 147 13.54 11.16 -6.87
N LEU A 148 13.35 10.50 -5.72
CA LEU A 148 12.69 11.11 -4.57
C LEU A 148 13.45 12.33 -4.05
N LYS A 149 14.78 12.24 -3.98
CA LYS A 149 15.65 13.33 -3.52
C LYS A 149 15.62 14.55 -4.44
N SER A 150 15.48 14.32 -5.74
CA SER A 150 15.41 15.40 -6.74
C SER A 150 14.05 16.08 -6.80
N ASN A 151 13.05 15.59 -6.08
CA ASN A 151 11.69 16.12 -6.10
C ASN A 151 11.22 16.45 -4.68
N GLU A 152 11.07 17.73 -4.40
CA GLU A 152 10.78 18.23 -3.05
C GLU A 152 9.45 17.70 -2.50
N ASP A 153 8.39 17.73 -3.31
CA ASP A 153 7.06 17.26 -2.93
C ASP A 153 6.83 15.83 -3.47
N SER A 154 7.36 14.84 -2.75
CA SER A 154 7.32 13.45 -3.19
C SER A 154 6.54 12.53 -2.25
N ILE A 155 5.92 11.51 -2.87
CA ILE A 155 5.22 10.42 -2.20
C ILE A 155 5.96 9.11 -2.52
N PHE A 156 6.19 8.31 -1.49
CA PHE A 156 6.87 7.03 -1.62
C PHE A 156 5.98 5.88 -1.14
N LEU A 157 5.86 4.84 -1.96
CA LEU A 157 5.15 3.61 -1.64
C LEU A 157 6.15 2.47 -1.42
N ALA A 158 6.07 1.80 -0.29
CA ALA A 158 6.74 0.53 -0.06
C ALA A 158 5.85 -0.39 0.79
N HIS A 159 6.03 -1.70 0.67
CA HIS A 159 5.20 -2.62 1.43
C HIS A 159 5.55 -2.60 2.92
N GLN A 160 6.84 -2.66 3.27
CA GLN A 160 7.28 -2.77 4.66
C GLN A 160 7.66 -1.44 5.29
N PRO A 161 7.27 -1.17 6.56
CA PRO A 161 7.69 0.02 7.30
C PRO A 161 9.19 0.24 7.38
N LYS A 162 10.00 -0.81 7.27
CA LYS A 162 11.48 -0.75 7.27
C LYS A 162 12.07 0.16 6.19
N ASP A 163 11.32 0.45 5.12
CA ASP A 163 11.77 1.33 4.05
C ASP A 163 11.66 2.82 4.39
N TYR A 164 11.17 3.17 5.60
CA TYR A 164 11.13 4.54 6.10
C TYR A 164 12.50 5.23 6.08
N SER A 165 13.58 4.47 6.24
CA SER A 165 14.94 5.02 6.21
C SER A 165 15.29 5.62 4.84
N LEU A 166 14.79 5.01 3.76
CA LEU A 166 14.94 5.54 2.39
C LEU A 166 14.14 6.85 2.26
N ALA A 167 12.87 6.85 2.72
CA ALA A 167 12.01 8.03 2.69
C ALA A 167 12.64 9.24 3.41
N ILE A 168 13.17 9.02 4.63
CA ILE A 168 13.81 10.09 5.41
C ILE A 168 15.08 10.61 4.74
N LYS A 169 15.93 9.71 4.22
CA LYS A 169 17.19 10.09 3.56
C LYS A 169 16.95 10.87 2.28
N SER A 170 15.89 10.57 1.54
CA SER A 170 15.48 11.27 0.32
C SER A 170 14.64 12.52 0.57
N ASN A 171 14.33 12.86 1.83
CA ASN A 171 13.45 13.97 2.21
C ASN A 171 12.02 13.86 1.64
N THR A 172 11.54 12.63 1.42
CA THR A 172 10.17 12.34 0.98
C THR A 172 9.16 12.90 1.99
N LYS A 173 8.09 13.54 1.52
CA LYS A 173 7.09 14.17 2.39
C LYS A 173 6.03 13.22 2.91
N LEU A 174 5.66 12.22 2.12
CA LEU A 174 4.70 11.19 2.51
C LEU A 174 5.22 9.79 2.17
N PHE A 175 5.24 8.92 3.16
CA PHE A 175 5.57 7.50 3.00
C PHE A 175 4.39 6.64 3.42
N LEU A 176 3.91 5.78 2.50
CA LEU A 176 2.78 4.88 2.72
C LEU A 176 3.24 3.43 2.68
N CYS A 177 2.82 2.63 3.65
CA CYS A 177 3.16 1.21 3.75
C CYS A 177 2.09 0.41 4.52
N GLY A 178 2.24 -0.93 4.55
CA GLY A 178 1.37 -1.88 5.26
C GLY A 178 2.18 -2.95 5.98
N HIS A 179 1.94 -4.24 5.63
CA HIS A 179 2.69 -5.44 6.04
C HIS A 179 2.49 -5.89 7.49
N THR A 180 2.28 -5.02 8.43
CA THR A 180 2.32 -5.33 9.86
C THR A 180 1.00 -5.89 10.41
N HIS A 181 -0.09 -5.71 9.67
CA HIS A 181 -1.47 -6.02 10.08
C HIS A 181 -1.87 -5.41 11.45
N GLY A 182 -1.14 -4.35 11.91
CA GLY A 182 -1.31 -3.85 13.27
C GLY A 182 -0.99 -4.90 14.34
N GLY A 183 -0.24 -5.95 13.97
CA GLY A 183 0.04 -7.12 14.81
C GLY A 183 -1.02 -8.21 14.75
N GLN A 184 -2.11 -8.02 14.00
CA GLN A 184 -3.25 -8.90 13.72
C GLN A 184 -3.95 -9.48 14.97
N ILE A 185 -3.23 -10.05 15.92
CA ILE A 185 -3.77 -10.70 17.13
C ILE A 185 -2.97 -10.23 18.36
N PHE A 186 -3.66 -9.63 19.34
CA PHE A 186 -3.06 -9.36 20.64
C PHE A 186 -2.78 -10.67 21.40
N PRO A 187 -1.59 -10.87 22.01
CA PRO A 187 -0.48 -9.92 22.21
C PRO A 187 0.65 -10.01 21.16
N PHE A 188 0.44 -10.65 20.02
CA PHE A 188 1.47 -10.87 18.98
C PHE A 188 2.07 -9.56 18.43
N HIS A 189 1.37 -8.42 18.58
CA HIS A 189 1.89 -7.11 18.19
C HIS A 189 3.21 -6.72 18.89
N TYR A 190 3.50 -7.25 20.10
CA TYR A 190 4.81 -7.07 20.76
C TYR A 190 5.92 -7.73 19.95
N PHE A 191 5.65 -8.93 19.42
CA PHE A 191 6.61 -9.64 18.57
C PHE A 191 6.86 -8.89 17.26
N VAL A 192 5.81 -8.41 16.61
CA VAL A 192 5.95 -7.63 15.35
C VAL A 192 6.81 -6.38 15.57
N ARG A 193 6.69 -5.70 16.72
CA ARG A 193 7.51 -4.52 17.06
C ARG A 193 9.00 -4.81 17.20
N LEU A 194 9.41 -6.05 17.44
CA LEU A 194 10.83 -6.40 17.44
C LEU A 194 11.43 -6.37 16.03
N PHE A 195 10.61 -6.59 15.01
CA PHE A 195 11.06 -6.69 13.63
C PHE A 195 10.67 -5.49 12.76
N GLN A 196 9.68 -4.71 13.16
CA GLN A 196 9.19 -3.56 12.40
C GLN A 196 9.28 -2.27 13.22
N PRO A 197 9.80 -1.17 12.63
CA PRO A 197 10.00 0.09 13.34
C PRO A 197 8.68 0.79 13.71
N PHE A 198 7.62 0.51 12.96
CA PHE A 198 6.28 1.06 13.16
C PHE A 198 5.26 -0.07 13.01
N LEU A 199 4.22 -0.05 13.85
CA LEU A 199 3.19 -1.08 13.82
C LEU A 199 1.98 -0.68 12.98
N ALA A 200 1.36 0.45 13.26
CA ALA A 200 0.20 0.98 12.54
C ALA A 200 -0.03 2.46 12.88
N GLY A 201 -0.64 3.21 11.97
CA GLY A 201 -1.03 4.59 12.18
C GLY A 201 -0.03 5.62 11.64
N ILE A 202 -0.09 6.84 12.20
CA ILE A 202 0.65 8.01 11.73
C ILE A 202 1.90 8.22 12.57
N PHE A 203 3.04 8.42 11.90
CA PHE A 203 4.32 8.77 12.53
C PHE A 203 4.96 9.91 11.76
N TYR A 204 5.75 10.72 12.47
CA TYR A 204 6.53 11.81 11.88
C TYR A 204 8.00 11.61 12.20
N LYS A 205 8.85 11.63 11.19
CA LYS A 205 10.30 11.57 11.33
C LYS A 205 10.92 12.62 10.40
N LYS A 206 11.58 13.63 10.99
CA LYS A 206 12.03 14.85 10.30
C LYS A 206 10.82 15.49 9.58
N ASP A 207 10.91 15.67 8.26
CA ASP A 207 9.85 16.25 7.43
C ASP A 207 8.98 15.20 6.73
N THR A 208 9.18 13.93 7.03
CA THR A 208 8.43 12.82 6.45
C THR A 208 7.25 12.43 7.33
N CYS A 209 6.05 12.49 6.80
CA CYS A 209 4.87 11.84 7.34
C CYS A 209 4.87 10.36 6.91
N ILE A 210 4.77 9.45 7.85
CA ILE A 210 4.75 8.00 7.62
C ILE A 210 3.37 7.49 8.00
N TYR A 211 2.70 6.79 7.11
CA TYR A 211 1.45 6.12 7.41
C TYR A 211 1.56 4.62 7.19
N VAL A 212 1.29 3.84 8.24
CA VAL A 212 1.30 2.37 8.22
C VAL A 212 -0.14 1.89 8.31
N ASN A 213 -0.66 1.31 7.23
CA ASN A 213 -1.99 0.73 7.15
C ASN A 213 -2.03 -0.64 7.85
N LYS A 214 -3.13 -0.93 8.57
CA LYS A 214 -3.33 -2.22 9.25
C LYS A 214 -3.73 -3.35 8.31
N GLY A 215 -3.97 -3.04 7.04
CA GLY A 215 -4.42 -4.02 6.06
C GLY A 215 -5.89 -4.42 6.19
N LEU A 216 -6.45 -4.92 5.09
CA LEU A 216 -7.86 -5.31 4.99
C LEU A 216 -8.07 -6.80 5.30
N GLY A 217 -7.20 -7.66 4.76
CA GLY A 217 -7.27 -9.12 4.94
C GLY A 217 -6.61 -9.62 6.24
N THR A 218 -6.43 -10.92 6.29
CA THR A 218 -5.72 -11.64 7.35
C THR A 218 -4.68 -12.56 6.71
N TRP A 219 -3.59 -12.84 7.41
CA TRP A 219 -2.63 -13.84 6.97
C TRP A 219 -2.52 -14.98 7.99
N GLY A 220 -2.31 -16.19 7.53
CA GLY A 220 -2.19 -17.38 8.36
C GLY A 220 -3.52 -17.80 8.99
N ILE A 221 -3.99 -17.06 10.01
CA ILE A 221 -5.24 -17.33 10.72
C ILE A 221 -6.29 -16.29 10.33
N ASP A 222 -7.49 -16.73 9.92
CA ASP A 222 -8.65 -15.90 9.54
C ASP A 222 -9.30 -15.20 10.76
N PHE A 223 -8.49 -14.53 11.57
CA PHE A 223 -8.94 -13.86 12.78
C PHE A 223 -8.09 -12.64 13.10
N ARG A 224 -8.75 -11.57 13.57
CA ARG A 224 -8.14 -10.36 14.11
C ARG A 224 -8.65 -10.10 15.53
N TYR A 225 -7.75 -9.70 16.42
CA TYR A 225 -8.11 -9.30 17.78
C TYR A 225 -7.34 -8.07 18.20
N LYS A 226 -8.03 -6.98 18.52
CA LYS A 226 -7.49 -5.66 18.86
C LYS A 226 -6.61 -5.04 17.73
N ALA A 227 -6.83 -5.48 16.49
CA ALA A 227 -6.18 -4.96 15.29
C ALA A 227 -7.15 -5.02 14.10
N ASP A 228 -8.22 -4.22 14.16
CA ASP A 228 -9.28 -4.22 13.15
C ASP A 228 -8.76 -3.95 11.75
N SER A 229 -9.42 -4.56 10.76
CA SER A 229 -9.17 -4.30 9.33
C SER A 229 -9.37 -2.82 9.02
N GLU A 230 -8.66 -2.32 7.99
CA GLU A 230 -8.62 -0.90 7.69
C GLU A 230 -8.78 -0.61 6.20
N ILE A 231 -9.65 0.33 5.88
CA ILE A 231 -9.72 1.08 4.63
C ILE A 231 -9.59 2.55 5.00
N THR A 232 -8.60 3.25 4.46
CA THR A 232 -8.31 4.61 4.91
C THR A 232 -8.34 5.62 3.79
N LEU A 233 -9.11 6.70 3.97
CA LEU A 233 -9.03 7.90 3.16
C LEU A 233 -8.10 8.90 3.85
N LEU A 234 -6.95 9.13 3.27
CA LEU A 234 -5.95 10.08 3.74
C LEU A 234 -6.23 11.44 3.11
N LYS A 235 -6.38 12.47 3.93
CA LYS A 235 -6.51 13.86 3.50
C LYS A 235 -5.27 14.61 3.92
N LEU A 236 -4.51 15.14 2.97
CA LEU A 236 -3.27 15.87 3.23
C LEU A 236 -3.58 17.32 3.57
N ILE A 237 -3.11 17.80 4.75
CA ILE A 237 -3.34 19.15 5.28
C ILE A 237 -2.03 19.81 5.68
#